data_48ea0c847474a05b567b5cc3e4e2f279
#
_entry.id   48ea0c847474a05b567b5cc3e4e2f279
#
_cell.length_a   1.000
_cell.length_b   1.000
_cell.length_c   1.000
_cell.angle_alpha   90.00
_cell.angle_beta   90.00
_cell.angle_gamma   90.00
#
_symmetry.space_group_name_H-M   'P 1'
#
loop_
_entity.id
_entity.type
_entity.pdbx_description
1 polymer ?
#
loop_
_entity_poly.entity_id
_entity_poly.type
_entity_poly.pdbx_seq_one_letter_code
_entity_poly.pdbx_strand_id
1 'polypeptide(L)'
;FQQFEFHYSADPDTIGKQVAADLALVDELIAVLERQREAGAGRLAGKATVADLAPGARFLDGWTHVLMPEPGRAYELTVLGDLHGCYSCLKGAVMQARFLEKVEAYRQDPERHPNPQLVLLGDYIDRGIFSLNGVLRTVMQIATRAPDHVYVLRGNHEYYIEYEGRIFGGVRPAEAINTLKPHLPMNVFRRYAELFDALPNVLLFDRTMFVHGGIPRDRLIKERWRDLSTLNDPEARFQMMWSDPSAASVIPAALQEQTARFPFGRLQFAAFMQRLGCRALVRGHEKVEEGFRRVYDDDAGLLVSLFSAGGADNRDLPPESSYRSVTPMAMTLRRSASGATTITPFAIDWRSYNDPERNAFHRRPPEITHKVE
;
A
#
# COMPACT_ATOMS: atom_id res chain seq x y z
N PHE A 1 15.44 3.75 -12.37
CA PHE A 1 14.71 4.90 -11.76
C PHE A 1 14.87 6.18 -12.58
N GLN A 2 16.07 6.65 -12.89
CA GLN A 2 16.32 7.99 -13.46
C GLN A 2 15.49 8.35 -14.71
N GLN A 3 15.20 7.41 -15.59
CA GLN A 3 14.39 7.63 -16.79
C GLN A 3 12.91 7.98 -16.49
N PHE A 4 12.45 7.77 -15.27
CA PHE A 4 11.09 8.02 -14.83
C PHE A 4 10.97 9.23 -13.91
N GLU A 5 12.10 9.80 -13.51
CA GLU A 5 12.21 10.91 -12.58
C GLU A 5 12.12 12.24 -13.34
N PHE A 6 10.94 12.60 -13.80
CA PHE A 6 10.68 13.86 -14.46
C PHE A 6 9.42 14.54 -13.93
N HIS A 7 9.49 15.85 -13.81
CA HIS A 7 8.34 16.68 -13.47
C HIS A 7 7.36 16.75 -14.64
N TYR A 8 6.09 16.96 -14.34
CA TYR A 8 5.15 17.38 -15.38
C TYR A 8 5.49 18.77 -15.86
N SER A 9 5.44 18.98 -17.18
CA SER A 9 5.65 20.28 -17.80
C SER A 9 4.42 21.14 -17.68
N ALA A 10 4.60 22.46 -17.60
CA ALA A 10 3.52 23.41 -17.73
C ALA A 10 3.07 23.61 -19.20
N ASP A 11 3.88 23.15 -20.17
CA ASP A 11 3.52 23.15 -21.59
C ASP A 11 2.44 22.11 -21.89
N PRO A 12 1.27 22.49 -22.48
CA PRO A 12 0.15 21.58 -22.70
C PRO A 12 0.46 20.36 -23.57
N ASP A 13 1.29 20.52 -24.60
CA ASP A 13 1.64 19.41 -25.51
C ASP A 13 2.57 18.41 -24.83
N THR A 14 3.50 18.92 -24.04
CA THR A 14 4.47 18.10 -23.31
C THR A 14 3.81 17.32 -22.19
N ILE A 15 2.99 17.98 -21.36
CA ILE A 15 2.26 17.29 -20.29
C ILE A 15 1.30 16.25 -20.84
N GLY A 16 0.66 16.55 -21.99
CA GLY A 16 -0.21 15.59 -22.68
C GLY A 16 0.51 14.28 -23.00
N LYS A 17 1.74 14.35 -23.53
CA LYS A 17 2.56 13.16 -23.82
C LYS A 17 3.03 12.43 -22.56
N GLN A 18 3.41 13.19 -21.52
CA GLN A 18 3.84 12.63 -20.23
C GLN A 18 2.71 11.84 -19.56
N VAL A 19 1.52 12.43 -19.53
CA VAL A 19 0.34 11.80 -18.94
C VAL A 19 -0.15 10.61 -19.77
N ALA A 20 -0.07 10.68 -21.11
CA ALA A 20 -0.39 9.53 -21.95
C ALA A 20 0.51 8.32 -21.63
N ALA A 21 1.80 8.54 -21.35
CA ALA A 21 2.69 7.48 -20.91
C ALA A 21 2.31 6.92 -19.51
N ASP A 22 1.89 7.80 -18.58
CA ASP A 22 1.41 7.35 -17.28
C ASP A 22 0.09 6.56 -17.39
N LEU A 23 -0.84 6.99 -18.25
CA LEU A 23 -2.09 6.26 -18.49
C LEU A 23 -1.84 4.89 -19.12
N ALA A 24 -0.82 4.75 -19.96
CA ALA A 24 -0.42 3.44 -20.47
C ALA A 24 0.04 2.49 -19.33
N LEU A 25 0.73 3.01 -18.32
CA LEU A 25 1.07 2.23 -17.11
C LEU A 25 -0.14 1.90 -16.26
N VAL A 26 -1.10 2.83 -16.16
CA VAL A 26 -2.40 2.58 -15.50
C VAL A 26 -3.11 1.41 -16.17
N ASP A 27 -3.22 1.45 -17.50
CA ASP A 27 -3.87 0.40 -18.30
C ASP A 27 -3.16 -0.94 -18.14
N GLU A 28 -1.81 -0.93 -18.16
CA GLU A 28 -1.00 -2.14 -17.99
C GLU A 28 -1.21 -2.76 -16.59
N LEU A 29 -1.19 -1.96 -15.53
CA LEU A 29 -1.39 -2.46 -14.16
C LEU A 29 -2.83 -2.99 -13.97
N ILE A 30 -3.85 -2.28 -14.46
CA ILE A 30 -5.23 -2.77 -14.44
C ILE A 30 -5.31 -4.13 -15.14
N ALA A 31 -4.75 -4.25 -16.35
CA ALA A 31 -4.76 -5.51 -17.08
C ALA A 31 -4.02 -6.65 -16.37
N VAL A 32 -2.92 -6.36 -15.65
CA VAL A 32 -2.25 -7.35 -14.79
C VAL A 32 -3.18 -7.84 -13.68
N LEU A 33 -3.80 -6.90 -12.96
CA LEU A 33 -4.71 -7.22 -11.86
C LEU A 33 -5.95 -7.98 -12.33
N GLU A 34 -6.52 -7.63 -13.47
CA GLU A 34 -7.67 -8.32 -14.07
C GLU A 34 -7.34 -9.77 -14.42
N ARG A 35 -6.22 -10.02 -15.11
CA ARG A 35 -5.77 -11.39 -15.39
C ARG A 35 -5.53 -12.22 -14.13
N GLN A 36 -4.92 -11.62 -13.10
CA GLN A 36 -4.72 -12.31 -11.82
C GLN A 36 -6.05 -12.62 -11.13
N ARG A 37 -7.02 -11.72 -11.22
CA ARG A 37 -8.37 -11.85 -10.64
C ARG A 37 -9.19 -12.91 -11.36
N GLU A 38 -9.15 -12.94 -12.69
CA GLU A 38 -9.80 -13.97 -13.48
C GLU A 38 -9.27 -15.38 -13.13
N ALA A 39 -7.96 -15.52 -13.03
CA ALA A 39 -7.30 -16.77 -12.66
C ALA A 39 -7.57 -17.21 -11.20
N GLY A 40 -7.88 -16.25 -10.32
CA GLY A 40 -8.07 -16.47 -8.89
C GLY A 40 -9.53 -16.47 -8.43
N ALA A 41 -10.50 -16.18 -9.31
CA ALA A 41 -11.89 -15.96 -8.96
C ALA A 41 -12.52 -17.13 -8.18
N GLY A 42 -13.15 -16.81 -7.04
CA GLY A 42 -13.88 -17.75 -6.20
C GLY A 42 -13.02 -18.70 -5.35
N ARG A 43 -11.69 -18.56 -5.35
CA ARG A 43 -10.79 -19.47 -4.62
C ARG A 43 -10.81 -19.28 -3.11
N LEU A 44 -11.33 -18.16 -2.61
CA LEU A 44 -11.55 -17.91 -1.18
C LEU A 44 -12.89 -18.46 -0.68
N ALA A 45 -13.84 -18.72 -1.56
CA ALA A 45 -15.15 -19.25 -1.18
C ALA A 45 -15.02 -20.62 -0.51
N GLY A 46 -15.69 -20.78 0.64
CA GLY A 46 -15.65 -21.99 1.45
C GLY A 46 -14.35 -22.20 2.24
N LYS A 47 -13.41 -21.24 2.22
CA LYS A 47 -12.21 -21.27 3.06
C LYS A 47 -12.50 -20.59 4.40
N ALA A 48 -12.60 -21.35 5.47
CA ALA A 48 -12.91 -20.80 6.80
C ALA A 48 -11.76 -19.94 7.32
N THR A 49 -10.51 -20.39 7.12
CA THR A 49 -9.29 -19.76 7.60
C THR A 49 -8.16 -19.87 6.58
N VAL A 50 -7.05 -19.15 6.83
CA VAL A 50 -5.84 -19.30 5.99
C VAL A 50 -5.25 -20.70 6.02
N ALA A 51 -5.56 -21.52 7.03
CA ALA A 51 -5.12 -22.91 7.10
C ALA A 51 -5.79 -23.82 6.03
N ASP A 52 -6.92 -23.39 5.47
CA ASP A 52 -7.60 -24.12 4.40
C ASP A 52 -7.04 -23.82 3.01
N LEU A 53 -6.09 -22.90 2.92
CA LEU A 53 -5.40 -22.55 1.69
C LEU A 53 -4.24 -23.53 1.45
N ALA A 54 -4.12 -23.99 0.21
CA ALA A 54 -3.07 -24.94 -0.13
C ALA A 54 -1.66 -24.30 0.01
N PRO A 55 -0.65 -25.03 0.50
CA PRO A 55 0.73 -24.58 0.45
C PRO A 55 1.13 -24.20 -0.98
N GLY A 56 1.88 -23.12 -1.14
CA GLY A 56 2.26 -22.57 -2.44
C GLY A 56 1.13 -21.90 -3.21
N ALA A 57 -0.10 -21.80 -2.65
CA ALA A 57 -1.21 -21.12 -3.30
C ALA A 57 -0.88 -19.63 -3.51
N ARG A 58 -1.04 -19.17 -4.75
CA ARG A 58 -0.84 -17.78 -5.14
C ARG A 58 -1.95 -17.37 -6.10
N PHE A 59 -2.69 -16.33 -5.77
CA PHE A 59 -3.79 -15.82 -6.59
C PHE A 59 -4.31 -14.46 -6.08
N LEU A 60 -5.09 -13.78 -6.90
CA LEU A 60 -5.93 -12.66 -6.52
C LEU A 60 -7.40 -13.08 -6.68
N ASP A 61 -8.15 -13.12 -5.59
CA ASP A 61 -9.61 -13.31 -5.61
C ASP A 61 -10.30 -12.03 -5.18
N GLY A 62 -11.12 -11.44 -6.06
CA GLY A 62 -11.71 -10.14 -5.83
C GLY A 62 -10.66 -9.05 -5.55
N TRP A 63 -10.57 -8.60 -4.31
CA TRP A 63 -9.58 -7.61 -3.85
C TRP A 63 -8.63 -8.17 -2.78
N THR A 64 -8.54 -9.48 -2.68
CA THR A 64 -7.67 -10.16 -1.71
C THR A 64 -6.62 -10.98 -2.42
N HIS A 65 -5.36 -10.58 -2.27
CA HIS A 65 -4.21 -11.40 -2.64
C HIS A 65 -3.97 -12.51 -1.63
N VAL A 66 -3.60 -13.66 -2.14
CA VAL A 66 -3.10 -14.80 -1.35
C VAL A 66 -1.72 -15.18 -1.84
N LEU A 67 -0.79 -15.30 -0.91
CA LEU A 67 0.54 -15.87 -1.12
C LEU A 67 0.85 -16.83 0.03
N MET A 68 0.51 -18.09 -0.15
CA MET A 68 0.88 -19.14 0.81
C MET A 68 2.27 -19.65 0.49
N PRO A 69 3.17 -19.72 1.49
CA PRO A 69 4.54 -20.18 1.24
C PRO A 69 4.59 -21.61 0.74
N GLU A 70 5.49 -21.86 -0.20
CA GLU A 70 5.85 -23.21 -0.62
C GLU A 70 6.61 -23.92 0.51
N PRO A 71 6.38 -25.23 0.74
CA PRO A 71 7.15 -26.01 1.69
C PRO A 71 8.65 -25.96 1.39
N GLY A 72 9.46 -25.74 2.42
CA GLY A 72 10.91 -25.72 2.28
C GLY A 72 11.50 -24.45 1.65
N ARG A 73 10.66 -23.47 1.24
CA ARG A 73 11.11 -22.20 0.63
C ARG A 73 11.16 -21.06 1.63
N ALA A 74 12.25 -20.32 1.59
CA ALA A 74 12.39 -19.09 2.35
C ALA A 74 11.81 -17.89 1.58
N TYR A 75 11.27 -16.90 2.29
CA TYR A 75 10.72 -15.66 1.75
C TYR A 75 11.31 -14.45 2.47
N GLU A 76 11.48 -13.37 1.73
CA GLU A 76 11.86 -12.07 2.27
C GLU A 76 10.92 -11.00 1.72
N LEU A 77 10.07 -10.44 2.57
CA LEU A 77 9.15 -9.38 2.22
C LEU A 77 9.70 -8.03 2.69
N THR A 78 9.91 -7.10 1.76
CA THR A 78 10.12 -5.68 2.08
C THR A 78 8.76 -5.01 2.12
N VAL A 79 8.42 -4.36 3.22
CA VAL A 79 7.11 -3.74 3.44
C VAL A 79 7.26 -2.25 3.67
N LEU A 80 6.47 -1.45 2.95
CA LEU A 80 6.35 -0.02 3.11
C LEU A 80 4.93 0.36 3.50
N GLY A 81 4.80 1.25 4.48
CA GLY A 81 3.57 1.95 4.84
C GLY A 81 3.30 3.15 3.91
N ASP A 82 2.58 4.13 4.44
CA ASP A 82 2.18 5.34 3.73
C ASP A 82 3.38 6.07 3.13
N LEU A 83 3.30 6.39 1.86
CA LEU A 83 4.36 7.07 1.11
C LEU A 83 4.04 8.52 0.80
N HIS A 84 2.77 8.86 0.61
CA HIS A 84 2.27 10.22 0.48
C HIS A 84 3.17 11.15 -0.36
N GLY A 85 3.44 10.76 -1.60
CA GLY A 85 4.26 11.55 -2.51
C GLY A 85 5.73 11.71 -2.09
N CYS A 86 6.20 10.97 -1.08
CA CYS A 86 7.56 10.99 -0.58
C CYS A 86 8.45 10.04 -1.40
N TYR A 87 8.83 10.47 -2.59
CA TYR A 87 9.54 9.66 -3.57
C TYR A 87 10.91 9.19 -3.09
N SER A 88 11.65 10.07 -2.41
CA SER A 88 12.97 9.74 -1.84
C SER A 88 12.86 8.60 -0.81
N CYS A 89 11.75 8.54 -0.08
CA CYS A 89 11.50 7.43 0.84
C CYS A 89 11.24 6.11 0.10
N LEU A 90 10.40 6.12 -0.95
CA LEU A 90 10.17 4.93 -1.78
C LEU A 90 11.47 4.42 -2.38
N LYS A 91 12.23 5.31 -3.05
CA LYS A 91 13.48 4.96 -3.70
C LYS A 91 14.52 4.46 -2.69
N GLY A 92 14.66 5.18 -1.57
CA GLY A 92 15.55 4.81 -0.47
C GLY A 92 15.29 3.41 0.04
N ALA A 93 14.03 3.09 0.37
CA ALA A 93 13.65 1.77 0.88
C ALA A 93 13.91 0.63 -0.12
N VAL A 94 13.52 0.82 -1.39
CA VAL A 94 13.72 -0.19 -2.45
C VAL A 94 15.20 -0.47 -2.69
N MET A 95 16.03 0.59 -2.69
CA MET A 95 17.48 0.47 -2.90
C MET A 95 18.20 -0.14 -1.68
N GLN A 96 17.86 0.29 -0.44
CA GLN A 96 18.41 -0.31 0.78
C GLN A 96 18.08 -1.80 0.90
N ALA A 97 16.85 -2.16 0.57
CA ALA A 97 16.43 -3.56 0.55
C ALA A 97 17.09 -4.37 -0.57
N ARG A 98 17.72 -3.72 -1.56
CA ARG A 98 18.26 -4.34 -2.76
C ARG A 98 17.21 -5.19 -3.48
N PHE A 99 15.96 -4.71 -3.49
CA PHE A 99 14.81 -5.51 -3.92
C PHE A 99 14.96 -5.99 -5.37
N LEU A 100 15.30 -5.09 -6.29
CA LEU A 100 15.42 -5.44 -7.72
C LEU A 100 16.54 -6.45 -7.99
N GLU A 101 17.67 -6.31 -7.29
CA GLU A 101 18.79 -7.24 -7.39
C GLU A 101 18.40 -8.63 -6.82
N LYS A 102 17.65 -8.66 -5.73
CA LYS A 102 17.15 -9.91 -5.15
C LYS A 102 16.14 -10.62 -6.07
N VAL A 103 15.26 -9.86 -6.73
CA VAL A 103 14.34 -10.42 -7.73
C VAL A 103 15.11 -11.07 -8.87
N GLU A 104 16.15 -10.38 -9.39
CA GLU A 104 16.98 -10.92 -10.45
C GLU A 104 17.75 -12.18 -10.01
N ALA A 105 18.38 -12.14 -8.84
CA ALA A 105 19.08 -13.29 -8.28
C ALA A 105 18.16 -14.50 -8.06
N TYR A 106 16.94 -14.26 -7.54
CA TYR A 106 15.93 -15.30 -7.36
C TYR A 106 15.47 -15.90 -8.70
N ARG A 107 15.27 -15.09 -9.73
CA ARG A 107 14.89 -15.58 -11.07
C ARG A 107 15.98 -16.46 -11.69
N GLN A 108 17.26 -16.14 -11.42
CA GLN A 108 18.39 -16.94 -11.90
C GLN A 108 18.57 -18.25 -11.13
N ASP A 109 18.42 -18.22 -9.81
CA ASP A 109 18.61 -19.43 -8.95
C ASP A 109 17.64 -19.40 -7.75
N PRO A 110 16.38 -19.85 -7.95
CA PRO A 110 15.35 -19.82 -6.89
C PRO A 110 15.63 -20.79 -5.73
N GLU A 111 16.51 -21.75 -5.90
CA GLU A 111 16.86 -22.71 -4.83
C GLU A 111 17.87 -22.12 -3.84
N ARG A 112 18.69 -21.18 -4.27
CA ARG A 112 19.71 -20.55 -3.40
C ARG A 112 19.27 -19.24 -2.78
N HIS A 113 18.24 -18.62 -3.32
CA HIS A 113 17.80 -17.30 -2.87
C HIS A 113 16.41 -17.33 -2.25
N PRO A 114 16.16 -16.61 -1.13
CA PRO A 114 14.81 -16.41 -0.63
C PRO A 114 13.93 -15.75 -1.70
N ASN A 115 12.66 -16.13 -1.78
CA ASN A 115 11.71 -15.49 -2.68
C ASN A 115 11.43 -14.06 -2.24
N PRO A 116 11.89 -13.03 -2.98
CA PRO A 116 11.75 -11.63 -2.56
C PRO A 116 10.36 -11.11 -2.93
N GLN A 117 9.74 -10.37 -2.02
CA GLN A 117 8.45 -9.71 -2.25
C GLN A 117 8.53 -8.24 -1.81
N LEU A 118 7.79 -7.38 -2.49
CA LEU A 118 7.57 -5.99 -2.09
C LEU A 118 6.08 -5.81 -1.79
N VAL A 119 5.77 -5.38 -0.57
CA VAL A 119 4.40 -5.11 -0.14
C VAL A 119 4.26 -3.62 0.15
N LEU A 120 3.35 -2.98 -0.57
CA LEU A 120 3.06 -1.55 -0.46
C LEU A 120 1.65 -1.42 0.13
N LEU A 121 1.53 -0.77 1.30
CA LEU A 121 0.30 -0.79 2.09
C LEU A 121 -0.74 0.26 1.68
N GLY A 122 -0.46 1.10 0.66
CA GLY A 122 -1.35 2.16 0.21
C GLY A 122 -0.87 3.56 0.56
N ASP A 123 -1.72 4.55 0.29
CA ASP A 123 -1.45 5.98 0.47
C ASP A 123 -0.19 6.45 -0.27
N TYR A 124 -0.23 6.29 -1.60
CA TYR A 124 0.84 6.70 -2.50
C TYR A 124 0.81 8.19 -2.80
N ILE A 125 -0.39 8.78 -2.78
CA ILE A 125 -0.67 10.15 -3.23
C ILE A 125 -0.97 11.09 -2.05
N ASP A 126 -1.05 12.39 -2.37
CA ASP A 126 -1.30 13.51 -1.47
C ASP A 126 -0.16 13.79 -0.47
N ARG A 127 -0.22 14.88 0.27
CA ARG A 127 0.71 15.37 1.31
C ARG A 127 2.10 15.76 0.82
N GLY A 128 2.74 14.92 0.01
CA GLY A 128 4.05 15.18 -0.60
C GLY A 128 3.94 15.55 -2.08
N ILE A 129 5.02 16.11 -2.61
CA ILE A 129 5.01 16.74 -3.94
C ILE A 129 5.14 15.76 -5.11
N PHE A 130 5.60 14.54 -4.90
CA PHE A 130 5.81 13.56 -5.98
C PHE A 130 4.75 12.44 -5.96
N SER A 131 3.48 12.80 -5.90
CA SER A 131 2.35 11.87 -5.81
C SER A 131 2.18 11.02 -7.08
N LEU A 132 1.53 11.56 -8.12
CA LEU A 132 1.25 10.80 -9.34
C LEU A 132 2.50 10.58 -10.21
N ASN A 133 3.30 11.62 -10.40
CA ASN A 133 4.48 11.60 -11.26
C ASN A 133 5.72 10.93 -10.64
N GLY A 134 5.73 10.70 -9.34
CA GLY A 134 6.87 10.06 -8.65
C GLY A 134 6.50 8.72 -8.06
N VAL A 135 5.83 8.73 -6.90
CA VAL A 135 5.53 7.52 -6.12
C VAL A 135 4.63 6.59 -6.92
N LEU A 136 3.44 7.03 -7.34
CA LEU A 136 2.48 6.16 -8.02
C LEU A 136 3.02 5.65 -9.36
N ARG A 137 3.64 6.53 -10.20
CA ARG A 137 4.30 6.11 -11.46
C ARG A 137 5.32 5.00 -11.22
N THR A 138 6.17 5.15 -10.22
CA THR A 138 7.22 4.16 -9.92
C THR A 138 6.64 2.86 -9.38
N VAL A 139 5.63 2.94 -8.52
CA VAL A 139 4.90 1.76 -8.02
C VAL A 139 4.30 0.98 -9.17
N MET A 140 3.60 1.63 -10.11
CA MET A 140 3.04 0.99 -11.30
C MET A 140 4.11 0.30 -12.14
N GLN A 141 5.24 0.97 -12.37
CA GLN A 141 6.34 0.40 -13.16
C GLN A 141 6.98 -0.83 -12.52
N ILE A 142 7.21 -0.80 -11.21
CA ILE A 142 7.78 -1.96 -10.52
C ILE A 142 6.77 -3.11 -10.52
N ALA A 143 5.49 -2.81 -10.28
CA ALA A 143 4.43 -3.82 -10.24
C ALA A 143 4.20 -4.50 -11.60
N THR A 144 4.19 -3.75 -12.70
CA THR A 144 4.00 -4.33 -14.04
C THR A 144 5.19 -5.16 -14.51
N ARG A 145 6.42 -4.80 -14.11
CA ARG A 145 7.65 -5.52 -14.49
C ARG A 145 7.96 -6.74 -13.61
N ALA A 146 7.46 -6.73 -12.39
CA ALA A 146 7.63 -7.83 -11.44
C ALA A 146 6.32 -8.23 -10.77
N PRO A 147 5.25 -8.57 -11.55
CA PRO A 147 3.90 -8.79 -11.02
C PRO A 147 3.84 -9.97 -10.04
N ASP A 148 4.84 -10.83 -10.10
CA ASP A 148 5.00 -11.98 -9.20
C ASP A 148 5.72 -11.63 -7.90
N HIS A 149 6.22 -10.43 -7.75
CA HIS A 149 7.02 -10.04 -6.60
C HIS A 149 6.51 -8.75 -5.93
N VAL A 150 5.44 -8.12 -6.45
CA VAL A 150 4.98 -6.83 -5.96
C VAL A 150 3.49 -6.85 -5.67
N TYR A 151 3.12 -6.46 -4.46
CA TYR A 151 1.75 -6.34 -3.98
C TYR A 151 1.45 -4.88 -3.69
N VAL A 152 0.59 -4.28 -4.51
CA VAL A 152 0.17 -2.88 -4.40
C VAL A 152 -1.21 -2.86 -3.76
N LEU A 153 -1.28 -2.52 -2.48
CA LEU A 153 -2.56 -2.43 -1.77
C LEU A 153 -3.14 -1.01 -1.87
N ARG A 154 -4.45 -0.91 -1.78
CA ARG A 154 -5.19 0.36 -1.81
C ARG A 154 -5.18 1.02 -0.44
N GLY A 155 -4.78 2.30 -0.38
CA GLY A 155 -4.99 3.16 0.76
C GLY A 155 -6.29 3.96 0.64
N ASN A 156 -6.64 4.72 1.69
CA ASN A 156 -7.84 5.54 1.67
C ASN A 156 -7.67 6.84 0.85
N HIS A 157 -6.44 7.27 0.56
CA HIS A 157 -6.15 8.36 -0.38
C HIS A 157 -6.34 7.96 -1.84
N GLU A 158 -6.17 6.70 -2.20
CA GLU A 158 -6.48 6.17 -3.52
C GLU A 158 -8.00 6.04 -3.70
N TYR A 159 -8.73 7.17 -3.51
CA TYR A 159 -10.17 7.21 -3.59
C TYR A 159 -10.65 8.51 -4.25
N TYR A 160 -11.12 8.41 -5.49
CA TYR A 160 -11.72 9.51 -6.22
C TYR A 160 -13.23 9.29 -6.37
N ILE A 161 -13.97 10.38 -6.22
CA ILE A 161 -15.45 10.39 -6.29
C ILE A 161 -15.85 11.25 -7.48
N GLU A 162 -16.66 10.70 -8.39
CA GLU A 162 -17.31 11.49 -9.43
C GLU A 162 -18.68 11.96 -8.95
N TYR A 163 -18.90 13.27 -8.97
CA TYR A 163 -20.17 13.90 -8.64
C TYR A 163 -20.45 15.02 -9.65
N GLU A 164 -21.63 15.00 -10.27
CA GLU A 164 -22.06 15.99 -11.29
C GLU A 164 -21.01 16.20 -12.41
N GLY A 165 -20.40 15.13 -12.89
CA GLY A 165 -19.39 15.15 -13.95
C GLY A 165 -18.02 15.71 -13.54
N ARG A 166 -17.82 15.98 -12.24
CA ARG A 166 -16.54 16.42 -11.66
C ARG A 166 -15.97 15.34 -10.77
N ILE A 167 -14.65 15.22 -10.75
CA ILE A 167 -13.95 14.27 -9.88
C ILE A 167 -13.32 15.02 -8.72
N PHE A 168 -13.47 14.44 -7.52
CA PHE A 168 -12.95 14.94 -6.26
C PHE A 168 -12.14 13.83 -5.57
N GLY A 169 -11.12 14.23 -4.79
CA GLY A 169 -10.50 13.32 -3.85
C GLY A 169 -11.46 12.96 -2.72
N GLY A 170 -11.47 11.70 -2.32
CA GLY A 170 -12.29 11.22 -1.20
C GLY A 170 -11.75 11.63 0.18
N VAL A 171 -10.48 12.02 0.23
CA VAL A 171 -9.81 12.56 1.42
C VAL A 171 -9.51 14.05 1.20
N ARG A 172 -9.49 14.84 2.26
CA ARG A 172 -9.15 16.27 2.20
C ARG A 172 -7.99 16.60 3.14
N PRO A 173 -7.09 17.50 2.70
CA PRO A 173 -6.94 18.03 1.36
C PRO A 173 -6.54 16.94 0.35
N ALA A 174 -6.88 17.14 -0.94
CA ALA A 174 -6.59 16.22 -2.04
C ALA A 174 -5.58 16.89 -2.98
N GLU A 175 -4.35 17.00 -2.52
CA GLU A 175 -3.32 17.81 -3.16
C GLU A 175 -2.96 17.31 -4.56
N ALA A 176 -2.90 16.01 -4.76
CA ALA A 176 -2.52 15.41 -6.04
C ALA A 176 -3.48 15.82 -7.17
N ILE A 177 -4.79 15.67 -6.96
CA ILE A 177 -5.78 16.04 -7.96
C ILE A 177 -5.90 17.56 -8.09
N ASN A 178 -5.87 18.31 -6.99
CA ASN A 178 -6.00 19.78 -7.01
C ASN A 178 -4.82 20.47 -7.72
N THR A 179 -3.63 19.91 -7.60
CA THR A 179 -2.43 20.38 -8.30
C THR A 179 -2.57 20.24 -9.82
N LEU A 180 -3.14 19.13 -10.31
CA LEU A 180 -3.14 18.78 -11.73
C LEU A 180 -4.43 19.14 -12.47
N LYS A 181 -5.57 19.33 -11.79
CA LYS A 181 -6.84 19.72 -12.41
C LYS A 181 -6.77 20.92 -13.36
N PRO A 182 -6.00 21.98 -13.07
CA PRO A 182 -5.88 23.12 -14.00
C PRO A 182 -5.16 22.79 -15.31
N HIS A 183 -4.43 21.70 -15.37
CA HIS A 183 -3.54 21.32 -16.46
C HIS A 183 -4.01 20.10 -17.25
N LEU A 184 -4.91 19.29 -16.68
CA LEU A 184 -5.33 18.00 -17.23
C LEU A 184 -6.84 17.89 -17.36
N PRO A 185 -7.33 17.23 -18.41
CA PRO A 185 -8.76 17.00 -18.59
C PRO A 185 -9.28 15.91 -17.63
N MET A 186 -10.59 15.96 -17.32
CA MET A 186 -11.23 15.10 -16.33
C MET A 186 -11.13 13.58 -16.62
N ASN A 187 -11.06 13.19 -17.89
CA ASN A 187 -10.91 11.78 -18.26
C ASN A 187 -9.61 11.14 -17.74
N VAL A 188 -8.53 11.93 -17.54
CA VAL A 188 -7.30 11.44 -16.92
C VAL A 188 -7.58 10.97 -15.49
N PHE A 189 -8.31 11.78 -14.71
CA PHE A 189 -8.61 11.43 -13.32
C PHE A 189 -9.61 10.27 -13.22
N ARG A 190 -10.49 10.07 -14.23
CA ARG A 190 -11.33 8.86 -14.30
C ARG A 190 -10.50 7.60 -14.44
N ARG A 191 -9.43 7.63 -15.28
CA ARG A 191 -8.55 6.46 -15.40
C ARG A 191 -7.80 6.15 -14.10
N TYR A 192 -7.37 7.16 -13.35
CA TYR A 192 -6.82 6.94 -12.01
C TYR A 192 -7.88 6.39 -11.03
N ALA A 193 -9.12 6.87 -11.09
CA ALA A 193 -10.21 6.32 -10.26
C ALA A 193 -10.45 4.83 -10.56
N GLU A 194 -10.44 4.44 -11.83
CA GLU A 194 -10.55 3.03 -12.25
C GLU A 194 -9.39 2.18 -11.74
N LEU A 195 -8.14 2.71 -11.81
CA LEU A 195 -6.99 2.04 -11.20
C LEU A 195 -7.18 1.85 -9.70
N PHE A 196 -7.57 2.92 -8.97
CA PHE A 196 -7.75 2.88 -7.52
C PHE A 196 -8.83 1.86 -7.13
N ASP A 197 -9.90 1.75 -7.92
CA ASP A 197 -10.93 0.73 -7.69
C ASP A 197 -10.45 -0.69 -8.02
N ALA A 198 -9.53 -0.82 -8.95
CA ALA A 198 -8.93 -2.12 -9.29
C ALA A 198 -7.91 -2.60 -8.25
N LEU A 199 -7.28 -1.70 -7.45
CA LEU A 199 -6.27 -2.09 -6.48
C LEU A 199 -6.82 -3.04 -5.41
N PRO A 200 -6.10 -4.11 -5.07
CA PRO A 200 -6.41 -4.99 -3.94
C PRO A 200 -6.34 -4.27 -2.60
N ASN A 201 -7.07 -4.76 -1.61
CA ASN A 201 -7.07 -4.19 -0.25
C ASN A 201 -6.28 -5.02 0.75
N VAL A 202 -6.16 -6.31 0.51
CA VAL A 202 -5.60 -7.28 1.45
C VAL A 202 -4.58 -8.16 0.75
N LEU A 203 -3.49 -8.47 1.45
CA LEU A 203 -2.62 -9.61 1.15
C LEU A 203 -2.61 -10.55 2.36
N LEU A 204 -2.94 -11.82 2.15
CA LEU A 204 -2.75 -12.91 3.10
C LEU A 204 -1.44 -13.63 2.75
N PHE A 205 -0.47 -13.56 3.65
CA PHE A 205 0.80 -14.27 3.54
C PHE A 205 1.02 -15.15 4.76
N ASP A 206 1.01 -16.46 4.58
CA ASP A 206 1.10 -17.42 5.68
C ASP A 206 0.01 -17.10 6.75
N ARG A 207 0.41 -16.72 7.95
CA ARG A 207 -0.47 -16.30 9.05
C ARG A 207 -0.42 -14.79 9.32
N THR A 208 -0.04 -14.01 8.31
CA THR A 208 0.05 -12.55 8.37
C THR A 208 -0.92 -11.93 7.39
N MET A 209 -1.71 -10.98 7.84
CA MET A 209 -2.54 -10.11 7.01
C MET A 209 -1.85 -8.76 6.82
N PHE A 210 -1.78 -8.30 5.57
CA PHE A 210 -1.38 -6.95 5.23
C PHE A 210 -2.60 -6.18 4.73
N VAL A 211 -2.80 -4.98 5.23
CA VAL A 211 -3.95 -4.12 4.91
C VAL A 211 -3.59 -2.66 5.18
N HIS A 212 -4.27 -1.72 4.54
CA HIS A 212 -3.96 -0.30 4.78
C HIS A 212 -4.40 0.18 6.16
N GLY A 213 -5.69 0.06 6.51
CA GLY A 213 -6.24 0.51 7.80
C GLY A 213 -6.24 -0.59 8.86
N GLY A 214 -7.25 -1.44 8.90
CA GLY A 214 -7.34 -2.45 9.95
C GLY A 214 -8.43 -3.48 9.67
N ILE A 215 -9.33 -3.67 10.62
CA ILE A 215 -10.36 -4.70 10.61
C ILE A 215 -11.75 -4.11 10.31
N PRO A 216 -12.70 -4.91 9.77
CA PRO A 216 -14.09 -4.47 9.62
C PRO A 216 -14.78 -4.24 10.98
N ARG A 217 -15.90 -3.52 10.96
CA ARG A 217 -16.76 -3.32 12.14
C ARG A 217 -17.36 -4.63 12.64
N ASP A 218 -17.57 -4.70 13.93
CA ASP A 218 -18.19 -5.85 14.59
C ASP A 218 -19.54 -6.23 13.98
N ARG A 219 -20.36 -5.23 13.62
CA ARG A 219 -21.67 -5.47 13.01
C ARG A 219 -21.52 -6.25 11.70
N LEU A 220 -20.64 -5.79 10.81
CA LEU A 220 -20.41 -6.47 9.54
C LEU A 220 -19.93 -7.91 9.74
N ILE A 221 -18.97 -8.09 10.68
CA ILE A 221 -18.45 -9.43 10.99
C ILE A 221 -19.57 -10.34 11.53
N LYS A 222 -20.44 -9.86 12.41
CA LYS A 222 -21.52 -10.65 12.99
C LYS A 222 -22.60 -11.01 11.96
N GLU A 223 -22.95 -10.06 11.10
CA GLU A 223 -24.10 -10.22 10.19
C GLU A 223 -23.73 -10.87 8.86
N ARG A 224 -22.51 -10.66 8.35
CA ARG A 224 -22.16 -11.04 6.98
C ARG A 224 -20.96 -11.97 6.85
N TRP A 225 -20.17 -12.19 7.89
CA TRP A 225 -19.00 -13.06 7.76
C TRP A 225 -19.43 -14.52 7.51
N ARG A 226 -18.93 -15.09 6.42
CA ARG A 226 -19.14 -16.51 6.04
C ARG A 226 -17.83 -17.29 6.07
N ASP A 227 -16.86 -16.82 5.32
CA ASP A 227 -15.55 -17.41 5.09
C ASP A 227 -14.58 -16.31 4.61
N LEU A 228 -13.37 -16.66 4.18
CA LEU A 228 -12.38 -15.69 3.71
C LEU A 228 -12.85 -14.84 2.52
N SER A 229 -13.84 -15.29 1.73
CA SER A 229 -14.38 -14.49 0.62
C SER A 229 -15.08 -13.22 1.10
N THR A 230 -15.47 -13.15 2.38
CA THR A 230 -16.07 -11.95 2.99
C THR A 230 -15.09 -10.75 3.04
N LEU A 231 -13.78 -10.99 2.93
CA LEU A 231 -12.79 -9.92 2.75
C LEU A 231 -13.03 -9.11 1.47
N ASN A 232 -13.74 -9.68 0.50
CA ASN A 232 -14.14 -9.04 -0.76
C ASN A 232 -15.52 -8.35 -0.70
N ASP A 233 -16.21 -8.36 0.45
CA ASP A 233 -17.42 -7.57 0.62
C ASP A 233 -17.09 -6.07 0.46
N PRO A 234 -17.83 -5.31 -0.39
CA PRO A 234 -17.50 -3.90 -0.65
C PRO A 234 -17.48 -3.02 0.60
N GLU A 235 -18.36 -3.29 1.57
CA GLU A 235 -18.39 -2.57 2.84
C GLU A 235 -17.21 -2.95 3.74
N ALA A 236 -16.87 -4.25 3.82
CA ALA A 236 -15.67 -4.71 4.52
C ALA A 236 -14.40 -4.07 3.93
N ARG A 237 -14.31 -4.05 2.61
CA ARG A 237 -13.23 -3.41 1.85
C ARG A 237 -13.08 -1.93 2.22
N PHE A 238 -14.17 -1.17 2.22
CA PHE A 238 -14.16 0.24 2.62
C PHE A 238 -13.72 0.39 4.08
N GLN A 239 -14.31 -0.38 4.99
CA GLN A 239 -14.01 -0.30 6.42
C GLN A 239 -12.55 -0.61 6.74
N MET A 240 -11.95 -1.60 6.08
CA MET A 240 -10.55 -1.98 6.26
C MET A 240 -9.54 -0.91 5.80
N MET A 241 -9.95 0.05 4.99
CA MET A 241 -9.09 1.20 4.64
C MET A 241 -9.11 2.32 5.68
N TRP A 242 -10.10 2.34 6.62
CA TRP A 242 -10.36 3.49 7.48
C TRP A 242 -10.29 3.20 8.98
N SER A 243 -10.19 1.93 9.39
CA SER A 243 -10.22 1.58 10.81
C SER A 243 -8.86 1.69 11.48
N ASP A 244 -8.86 2.12 12.74
CA ASP A 244 -7.66 2.34 13.55
C ASP A 244 -7.67 1.51 14.84
N PRO A 245 -6.52 0.96 15.29
CA PRO A 245 -6.43 0.30 16.58
C PRO A 245 -6.52 1.31 17.74
N SER A 246 -7.09 0.86 18.84
CA SER A 246 -7.22 1.65 20.08
C SER A 246 -6.60 0.90 21.26
N ALA A 247 -6.13 1.64 22.26
CA ALA A 247 -5.66 1.06 23.52
C ALA A 247 -6.79 0.39 24.33
N ALA A 248 -8.06 0.65 24.00
CA ALA A 248 -9.20 0.03 24.67
C ALA A 248 -9.31 -1.46 24.36
N SER A 249 -9.81 -2.25 25.30
CA SER A 249 -10.09 -3.67 25.08
C SER A 249 -11.19 -3.89 24.05
N VAL A 250 -12.29 -3.11 24.14
CA VAL A 250 -13.46 -3.17 23.25
C VAL A 250 -13.94 -1.76 22.95
N ILE A 251 -14.29 -1.50 21.72
CA ILE A 251 -14.98 -0.29 21.29
C ILE A 251 -16.47 -0.64 21.09
N PRO A 252 -17.40 0.07 21.76
CA PRO A 252 -18.82 -0.13 21.55
C PRO A 252 -19.25 0.07 20.11
N ALA A 253 -20.15 -0.78 19.59
CA ALA A 253 -20.62 -0.71 18.21
C ALA A 253 -21.15 0.68 17.83
N ALA A 254 -21.87 1.35 18.75
CA ALA A 254 -22.37 2.70 18.51
C ALA A 254 -21.27 3.73 18.22
N LEU A 255 -20.06 3.56 18.77
CA LEU A 255 -18.91 4.42 18.46
C LEU A 255 -18.29 4.06 17.12
N GLN A 256 -18.29 2.78 16.75
CA GLN A 256 -17.79 2.36 15.44
C GLN A 256 -18.64 2.90 14.28
N GLU A 257 -19.94 3.15 14.50
CA GLU A 257 -20.86 3.60 13.46
C GLU A 257 -20.87 5.13 13.24
N GLN A 258 -20.18 5.93 14.07
CA GLN A 258 -20.26 7.38 14.01
C GLN A 258 -19.55 8.01 12.79
N THR A 259 -18.44 7.43 12.37
CA THR A 259 -17.63 8.00 11.29
C THR A 259 -17.04 6.89 10.40
N ALA A 260 -16.64 7.24 9.18
CA ALA A 260 -15.93 6.32 8.29
C ALA A 260 -14.62 5.84 8.94
N ARG A 261 -13.86 6.75 9.55
CA ARG A 261 -12.66 6.45 10.34
C ARG A 261 -13.08 6.07 11.76
N PHE A 262 -12.99 4.82 12.10
CA PHE A 262 -13.47 4.28 13.38
C PHE A 262 -12.42 3.44 14.10
N PRO A 263 -12.42 3.45 15.45
CA PRO A 263 -11.50 2.64 16.22
C PRO A 263 -12.01 1.20 16.41
N PHE A 264 -11.06 0.28 16.62
CA PHE A 264 -11.31 -1.07 17.11
C PHE A 264 -10.42 -1.39 18.32
N GLY A 265 -10.92 -2.23 19.23
CA GLY A 265 -10.23 -2.60 20.44
C GLY A 265 -9.43 -3.90 20.30
N ARG A 266 -8.58 -4.17 21.32
CA ARG A 266 -7.70 -5.34 21.35
C ARG A 266 -8.45 -6.67 21.25
N LEU A 267 -9.59 -6.83 21.93
CA LEU A 267 -10.36 -8.08 21.86
C LEU A 267 -11.08 -8.26 20.54
N GLN A 268 -11.50 -7.17 19.89
CA GLN A 268 -12.08 -7.19 18.55
C GLN A 268 -11.02 -7.62 17.53
N PHE A 269 -9.82 -7.10 17.65
CA PHE A 269 -8.65 -7.53 16.86
C PHE A 269 -8.38 -9.03 17.04
N ALA A 270 -8.26 -9.49 18.30
CA ALA A 270 -8.00 -10.91 18.60
C ALA A 270 -9.05 -11.85 17.98
N ALA A 271 -10.34 -11.49 18.13
CA ALA A 271 -11.46 -12.27 17.57
C ALA A 271 -11.40 -12.32 16.03
N PHE A 272 -11.05 -11.20 15.37
CA PHE A 272 -10.91 -11.15 13.93
C PHE A 272 -9.71 -11.97 13.43
N MET A 273 -8.54 -11.85 14.09
CA MET A 273 -7.35 -12.63 13.75
C MET A 273 -7.58 -14.14 13.92
N GLN A 274 -8.26 -14.54 14.99
CA GLN A 274 -8.68 -15.92 15.19
C GLN A 274 -9.59 -16.42 14.07
N ARG A 275 -10.54 -15.60 13.64
CA ARG A 275 -11.46 -15.89 12.54
C ARG A 275 -10.74 -16.10 11.22
N LEU A 276 -9.69 -15.34 10.94
CA LEU A 276 -8.84 -15.52 9.76
C LEU A 276 -7.87 -16.70 9.88
N GLY A 277 -7.57 -17.17 11.09
CA GLY A 277 -6.45 -18.07 11.37
C GLY A 277 -5.08 -17.37 11.28
N CYS A 278 -5.06 -16.05 11.34
CA CYS A 278 -3.84 -15.23 11.31
C CYS A 278 -3.32 -14.95 12.72
N ARG A 279 -2.03 -14.58 12.81
CA ARG A 279 -1.37 -14.17 14.08
C ARG A 279 -0.80 -12.79 14.04
N ALA A 280 -0.63 -12.22 12.84
CA ALA A 280 -0.09 -10.88 12.67
C ALA A 280 -0.91 -10.08 11.68
N LEU A 281 -1.05 -8.78 11.93
CA LEU A 281 -1.57 -7.77 11.02
C LEU A 281 -0.56 -6.65 10.90
N VAL A 282 -0.20 -6.30 9.66
CA VAL A 282 0.69 -5.18 9.34
C VAL A 282 -0.10 -4.14 8.58
N ARG A 283 -0.08 -2.90 9.05
CA ARG A 283 -0.87 -1.81 8.50
C ARG A 283 -0.12 -0.48 8.39
N GLY A 284 -0.68 0.45 7.62
CA GLY A 284 -0.31 1.85 7.51
C GLY A 284 -1.32 2.79 8.16
N HIS A 285 -1.81 3.83 7.43
CA HIS A 285 -2.92 4.72 7.68
C HIS A 285 -2.75 5.72 8.83
N GLU A 286 -2.08 5.39 9.92
CA GLU A 286 -1.81 6.30 11.01
C GLU A 286 -0.38 6.82 10.96
N LYS A 287 -0.24 8.15 11.10
CA LYS A 287 1.06 8.76 11.32
C LYS A 287 1.67 8.22 12.62
N VAL A 288 2.79 7.57 12.53
CA VAL A 288 3.61 7.09 13.65
C VAL A 288 4.91 7.87 13.64
N GLU A 289 5.21 8.64 14.72
CA GLU A 289 6.39 9.50 14.78
C GLU A 289 7.70 8.70 14.63
N GLU A 290 7.75 7.51 15.21
CA GLU A 290 8.87 6.57 15.12
C GLU A 290 8.91 5.80 13.78
N GLY A 291 7.88 5.96 12.93
CA GLY A 291 7.70 5.26 11.67
C GLY A 291 7.35 3.76 11.79
N PHE A 292 7.55 3.16 12.95
CA PHE A 292 7.23 1.76 13.24
C PHE A 292 6.76 1.61 14.68
N ARG A 293 5.60 0.96 14.88
CA ARG A 293 5.06 0.70 16.23
C ARG A 293 4.41 -0.68 16.30
N ARG A 294 4.75 -1.44 17.32
CA ARG A 294 3.96 -2.61 17.73
C ARG A 294 2.83 -2.12 18.63
N VAL A 295 1.60 -2.12 18.08
CA VAL A 295 0.41 -1.64 18.79
C VAL A 295 -0.10 -2.69 19.77
N TYR A 296 -0.16 -3.94 19.28
CA TYR A 296 -0.42 -5.13 20.10
C TYR A 296 0.72 -6.13 19.86
N ASP A 297 1.20 -6.76 20.90
CA ASP A 297 2.25 -7.80 20.84
C ASP A 297 2.08 -8.73 22.05
N ASP A 298 1.04 -9.54 22.02
CA ASP A 298 0.62 -10.41 23.12
C ASP A 298 -0.22 -11.60 22.59
N ASP A 299 -0.94 -12.28 23.51
CA ASP A 299 -1.78 -13.44 23.19
C ASP A 299 -2.91 -13.11 22.17
N ALA A 300 -3.29 -11.86 22.03
CA ALA A 300 -4.25 -11.41 21.02
C ALA A 300 -3.67 -11.47 19.60
N GLY A 301 -2.36 -11.49 19.49
CA GLY A 301 -1.60 -11.44 18.24
C GLY A 301 -0.74 -10.20 18.12
N LEU A 302 -0.05 -10.09 17.00
CA LEU A 302 0.81 -8.96 16.67
C LEU A 302 0.09 -7.98 15.74
N LEU A 303 -0.01 -6.71 16.14
CA LEU A 303 -0.41 -5.62 15.25
C LEU A 303 0.72 -4.62 15.13
N VAL A 304 1.14 -4.37 13.89
CA VAL A 304 2.21 -3.42 13.55
C VAL A 304 1.63 -2.29 12.72
N SER A 305 1.88 -1.05 13.14
CA SER A 305 1.68 0.16 12.33
C SER A 305 3.03 0.61 11.76
N LEU A 306 3.06 0.86 10.44
CA LEU A 306 4.24 1.23 9.67
C LEU A 306 3.96 2.50 8.88
N PHE A 307 4.85 3.49 8.96
CA PHE A 307 4.75 4.74 8.23
C PHE A 307 6.07 5.06 7.53
N SER A 308 6.02 5.20 6.20
CA SER A 308 7.22 5.27 5.36
C SER A 308 7.49 6.66 4.77
N ALA A 309 6.58 7.62 4.95
CA ALA A 309 6.82 9.03 4.60
C ALA A 309 7.42 9.79 5.76
N GLY A 310 8.34 10.72 5.51
CA GLY A 310 8.90 11.52 6.60
C GLY A 310 10.25 12.15 6.29
N GLY A 311 10.87 12.66 7.38
CA GLY A 311 12.20 13.25 7.36
C GLY A 311 12.22 14.76 7.55
N ALA A 312 12.98 15.25 8.54
CA ALA A 312 12.98 16.66 8.97
C ALA A 312 13.27 17.67 7.84
N ASP A 313 14.22 17.33 6.96
CA ASP A 313 14.65 18.18 5.86
C ASP A 313 14.30 17.56 4.50
N ASN A 314 13.34 16.64 4.47
CA ASN A 314 12.96 15.95 3.24
C ASN A 314 12.28 16.93 2.27
N ARG A 315 12.93 17.14 1.11
CA ARG A 315 12.49 18.07 0.07
C ARG A 315 11.25 17.60 -0.67
N ASP A 316 10.85 16.34 -0.50
CA ASP A 316 9.63 15.78 -1.06
C ASP A 316 8.37 16.22 -0.29
N LEU A 317 8.55 16.79 0.89
CA LEU A 317 7.47 17.25 1.76
C LEU A 317 7.42 18.79 1.80
N PRO A 318 6.22 19.40 1.78
CA PRO A 318 6.06 20.83 2.04
C PRO A 318 6.75 21.26 3.35
N PRO A 319 7.27 22.49 3.44
CA PRO A 319 7.98 22.97 4.64
C PRO A 319 7.15 22.86 5.93
N GLU A 320 5.83 23.07 5.83
CA GLU A 320 4.88 23.03 6.95
C GLU A 320 4.31 21.64 7.23
N SER A 321 4.70 20.62 6.47
CA SER A 321 4.17 19.27 6.62
C SER A 321 4.48 18.68 8.00
N SER A 322 3.44 18.22 8.70
CA SER A 322 3.58 17.50 9.96
C SER A 322 4.30 16.15 9.83
N TYR A 323 4.50 15.66 8.60
CA TYR A 323 5.25 14.43 8.35
C TYR A 323 6.76 14.62 8.47
N ARG A 324 7.25 15.86 8.46
CA ARG A 324 8.68 16.16 8.70
C ARG A 324 9.17 15.70 10.07
N SER A 325 8.28 15.58 11.08
CA SER A 325 8.65 15.04 12.39
C SER A 325 8.84 13.52 12.42
N VAL A 326 8.34 12.82 11.39
CA VAL A 326 8.37 11.36 11.32
C VAL A 326 9.77 10.86 10.92
N THR A 327 10.27 9.82 11.60
CA THR A 327 11.37 8.98 11.11
C THR A 327 10.80 7.95 10.15
N PRO A 328 10.96 8.10 8.81
CA PRO A 328 10.35 7.16 7.88
C PRO A 328 10.99 5.79 8.00
N MET A 329 10.15 4.76 8.17
CA MET A 329 10.58 3.39 8.36
C MET A 329 10.02 2.47 7.28
N ALA A 330 10.78 1.45 6.95
CA ALA A 330 10.33 0.25 6.27
C ALA A 330 10.62 -0.96 7.17
N MET A 331 10.10 -2.12 6.80
CA MET A 331 10.43 -3.35 7.51
C MET A 331 10.70 -4.51 6.56
N THR A 332 11.51 -5.44 7.03
CA THR A 332 11.69 -6.74 6.40
C THR A 332 10.99 -7.80 7.23
N LEU A 333 10.10 -8.57 6.60
CA LEU A 333 9.56 -9.81 7.15
C LEU A 333 10.29 -10.97 6.47
N ARG A 334 11.01 -11.78 7.24
CA ARG A 334 11.66 -12.98 6.76
C ARG A 334 10.94 -14.21 7.28
N ARG A 335 10.62 -15.12 6.36
CA ARG A 335 10.14 -16.46 6.71
C ARG A 335 11.18 -17.47 6.25
N SER A 336 11.71 -18.23 7.20
CA SER A 336 12.67 -19.30 6.91
C SER A 336 12.01 -20.48 6.19
N ALA A 337 12.79 -21.35 5.59
CA ALA A 337 12.32 -22.59 5.01
C ALA A 337 11.61 -23.50 6.04
N SER A 338 11.98 -23.42 7.32
CA SER A 338 11.33 -24.14 8.43
C SER A 338 10.03 -23.48 8.94
N GLY A 339 9.65 -22.29 8.41
CA GLY A 339 8.43 -21.58 8.77
C GLY A 339 8.59 -20.54 9.88
N ALA A 340 9.78 -20.36 10.47
CA ALA A 340 10.01 -19.31 11.45
C ALA A 340 9.95 -17.94 10.80
N THR A 341 9.20 -17.00 11.40
CA THR A 341 9.01 -15.65 10.89
C THR A 341 9.66 -14.62 11.81
N THR A 342 10.39 -13.67 11.24
CA THR A 342 11.00 -12.54 11.95
C THR A 342 10.63 -11.22 11.26
N ILE A 343 10.43 -10.17 12.06
CA ILE A 343 10.17 -8.80 11.59
C ILE A 343 11.31 -7.91 12.07
N THR A 344 11.92 -7.20 11.13
CA THR A 344 13.02 -6.26 11.40
C THR A 344 12.71 -4.92 10.75
N PRO A 345 12.38 -3.87 11.52
CA PRO A 345 12.23 -2.53 10.99
C PRO A 345 13.61 -1.92 10.67
N PHE A 346 13.66 -1.01 9.70
CA PHE A 346 14.83 -0.22 9.38
C PHE A 346 14.45 1.21 8.96
N ALA A 347 15.25 2.19 9.37
CA ALA A 347 15.08 3.56 8.96
C ALA A 347 15.43 3.73 7.48
N ILE A 348 14.58 4.45 6.75
CA ILE A 348 14.77 4.70 5.32
C ILE A 348 15.82 5.79 5.12
N ASP A 349 16.84 5.50 4.33
CA ASP A 349 17.85 6.49 3.89
C ASP A 349 17.28 7.37 2.77
N TRP A 350 16.33 8.22 3.09
CA TRP A 350 15.76 9.19 2.18
C TRP A 350 16.75 10.32 1.84
N ARG A 351 17.70 10.64 2.76
CA ARG A 351 18.67 11.72 2.57
C ARG A 351 19.56 11.49 1.36
N SER A 352 20.05 10.29 1.18
CA SER A 352 20.85 9.92 0.00
C SER A 352 20.11 10.13 -1.32
N TYR A 353 18.76 10.22 -1.30
CA TYR A 353 17.92 10.39 -2.47
C TYR A 353 17.23 11.77 -2.53
N ASN A 354 17.55 12.67 -1.63
CA ASN A 354 17.32 14.11 -1.79
C ASN A 354 18.48 14.83 -2.54
N ASP A 355 19.35 14.05 -3.16
CA ASP A 355 20.52 14.48 -3.92
C ASP A 355 20.21 14.48 -5.42
N PRO A 356 20.51 15.58 -6.17
CA PRO A 356 20.28 15.66 -7.62
C PRO A 356 21.04 14.62 -8.45
N GLU A 357 22.17 14.10 -7.98
CA GLU A 357 22.91 13.06 -8.67
C GLU A 357 22.21 11.70 -8.61
N ARG A 358 21.49 11.44 -7.51
CA ARG A 358 20.80 10.19 -7.25
C ARG A 358 19.30 10.24 -7.53
N ASN A 359 18.72 11.44 -7.61
CA ASN A 359 17.29 11.66 -7.86
C ASN A 359 17.09 12.84 -8.80
N ALA A 360 16.69 12.56 -10.03
CA ALA A 360 16.57 13.57 -11.07
C ALA A 360 15.46 14.60 -10.79
N PHE A 361 14.48 14.30 -9.94
CA PHE A 361 13.48 15.28 -9.49
C PHE A 361 14.12 16.51 -8.79
N HIS A 362 15.27 16.33 -8.16
CA HIS A 362 15.96 17.43 -7.46
C HIS A 362 16.91 18.25 -8.34
N ARG A 363 17.07 17.88 -9.63
CA ARG A 363 17.91 18.63 -10.59
C ARG A 363 17.30 19.95 -11.02
N ARG A 364 15.98 20.04 -11.04
CA ARG A 364 15.22 21.24 -11.43
C ARG A 364 14.00 21.40 -10.53
N PRO A 365 13.54 22.62 -10.29
CA PRO A 365 12.27 22.83 -9.60
C PRO A 365 11.10 22.34 -10.48
N PRO A 366 9.95 21.95 -9.88
CA PRO A 366 8.76 21.60 -10.64
C PRO A 366 8.20 22.83 -11.36
N GLU A 367 7.75 22.66 -12.60
CA GLU A 367 7.05 23.71 -13.35
C GLU A 367 5.60 23.90 -12.85
N ILE A 368 4.97 22.84 -12.39
CA ILE A 368 3.66 22.84 -11.77
C ILE A 368 3.84 22.77 -10.26
N THR A 369 3.43 23.83 -9.57
CA THR A 369 3.59 23.94 -8.12
C THR A 369 2.53 23.12 -7.39
N HIS A 370 2.96 22.38 -6.39
CA HIS A 370 2.09 21.65 -5.48
C HIS A 370 1.12 22.58 -4.76
N LYS A 371 -0.20 22.29 -4.84
CA LYS A 371 -1.25 23.08 -4.18
C LYS A 371 -1.69 22.39 -2.91
N VAL A 372 -1.50 23.09 -1.80
CA VAL A 372 -2.09 22.79 -0.50
C VAL A 372 -3.30 23.70 -0.36
N GLU A 373 -4.52 23.15 -0.29
CA GLU A 373 -5.76 23.89 0.02
C GLU A 373 -6.21 23.59 1.44
#